data_f6a50dc71419b0e6438025beac5f9275
#
_entry.id   f6a50dc71419b0e6438025beac5f9275
#
_cell.length_a   1.000
_cell.length_b   1.000
_cell.length_c   1.000
_cell.angle_alpha   90.00
_cell.angle_beta   90.00
_cell.angle_gamma   90.00
#
_symmetry.space_group_name_H-M   'P 1'
#
loop_
_entity.id
_entity.type
_entity.pdbx_description
1 polymer ?
#
loop_
_entity_poly.entity_id
_entity_poly.type
_entity_poly.pdbx_seq_one_letter_code
_entity_poly.pdbx_strand_id
1 'polypeptide(L)'
;MEGPSIQDQIEGSLCFGCGASNPKGLGIESYYRDGESTCTFLPRPEHSAGPAHVLNGGILATVIDCHAVCTAMAAAYEAEKRPIGSAPPLWYATGSLKVDYLLPAPIDEPLVLRARVREAEGRKSWVDVEASSKGQAVARGTVLAVRVPLSFLEPAP
;
A
#
# COMPACT_ATOMS: atom_id res chain seq x y z
N MET A 1 12.24 14.41 -9.82
CA MET A 1 11.14 14.86 -8.96
C MET A 1 9.99 13.89 -9.11
N GLU A 2 9.57 13.30 -8.02
CA GLU A 2 8.39 12.46 -8.00
C GLU A 2 7.15 13.37 -8.15
N GLY A 3 6.19 12.96 -8.97
CA GLY A 3 4.90 13.63 -9.07
C GLY A 3 4.07 13.43 -7.79
N PRO A 4 2.75 13.71 -7.82
CA PRO A 4 1.89 13.46 -6.67
C PRO A 4 1.84 11.96 -6.36
N SER A 5 1.73 11.62 -5.07
CA SER A 5 1.52 10.23 -4.66
C SER A 5 0.16 9.72 -5.16
N ILE A 6 -0.03 8.40 -5.15
CA ILE A 6 -1.35 7.82 -5.46
C ILE A 6 -2.39 8.37 -4.49
N GLN A 7 -2.03 8.47 -3.21
CA GLN A 7 -2.91 8.92 -2.13
C GLN A 7 -3.34 10.38 -2.27
N ASP A 8 -2.45 11.25 -2.76
CA ASP A 8 -2.77 12.67 -3.02
C ASP A 8 -3.84 12.84 -4.11
N GLN A 9 -3.99 11.85 -4.97
CA GLN A 9 -4.93 11.87 -6.09
C GLN A 9 -6.27 11.22 -5.74
N ILE A 10 -6.43 10.68 -4.51
CA ILE A 10 -7.64 10.02 -4.03
C ILE A 10 -8.21 10.82 -2.86
N GLU A 11 -9.29 11.55 -3.11
CA GLU A 11 -9.90 12.42 -2.12
C GLU A 11 -10.61 11.64 -1.00
N GLY A 12 -10.53 12.16 0.22
CA GLY A 12 -11.37 11.77 1.35
C GLY A 12 -11.05 10.42 1.98
N SER A 13 -9.96 9.76 1.61
CA SER A 13 -9.60 8.48 2.22
C SER A 13 -9.17 8.66 3.68
N LEU A 14 -9.82 7.91 4.57
CA LEU A 14 -9.52 7.83 6.01
C LEU A 14 -8.76 6.54 6.38
N CYS A 15 -8.23 5.81 5.41
CA CYS A 15 -7.50 4.58 5.68
C CYS A 15 -6.40 4.80 6.73
N PHE A 16 -6.33 3.93 7.73
CA PHE A 16 -5.29 4.01 8.75
C PHE A 16 -3.87 3.92 8.17
N GLY A 17 -3.66 3.09 7.16
CA GLY A 17 -2.33 2.95 6.54
C GLY A 17 -1.97 4.07 5.58
N CYS A 18 -2.89 4.44 4.69
CA CYS A 18 -2.58 5.29 3.54
C CYS A 18 -3.53 6.46 3.29
N GLY A 19 -4.53 6.66 4.14
CA GLY A 19 -5.50 7.73 3.96
C GLY A 19 -4.90 9.11 4.17
N ALA A 20 -4.81 9.92 3.11
CA ALA A 20 -4.28 11.27 3.20
C ALA A 20 -5.11 12.19 4.12
N SER A 21 -6.39 11.86 4.33
CA SER A 21 -7.30 12.59 5.20
C SER A 21 -7.32 12.10 6.66
N ASN A 22 -6.51 11.08 7.00
CA ASN A 22 -6.42 10.58 8.38
C ASN A 22 -5.12 11.06 9.04
N PRO A 23 -5.17 12.10 9.90
CA PRO A 23 -3.97 12.64 10.55
C PRO A 23 -3.35 11.71 11.58
N LYS A 24 -4.07 10.66 12.01
CA LYS A 24 -3.59 9.67 12.98
C LYS A 24 -3.11 8.36 12.32
N GLY A 25 -3.19 8.28 11.00
CA GLY A 25 -2.76 7.11 10.25
C GLY A 25 -1.25 7.03 10.08
N LEU A 26 -0.81 6.00 9.38
CA LEU A 26 0.62 5.81 9.06
C LEU A 26 1.09 6.79 8.00
N GLY A 27 0.17 7.29 7.15
CA GLY A 27 0.45 8.32 6.16
C GLY A 27 1.44 7.88 5.07
N ILE A 28 1.38 6.61 4.66
CA ILE A 28 2.25 6.15 3.58
C ILE A 28 1.89 6.82 2.25
N GLU A 29 2.90 7.08 1.45
CA GLU A 29 2.77 7.65 0.12
C GLU A 29 3.39 6.70 -0.89
N SER A 30 2.61 6.33 -1.89
CA SER A 30 3.01 5.41 -2.95
C SER A 30 3.11 6.14 -4.28
N TYR A 31 4.17 5.91 -5.01
CA TYR A 31 4.45 6.54 -6.31
C TYR A 31 4.48 5.47 -7.39
N TYR A 32 3.59 5.58 -8.38
CA TYR A 32 3.47 4.61 -9.46
C TYR A 32 4.13 5.12 -10.73
N ARG A 33 4.98 4.28 -11.31
CA ARG A 33 5.65 4.58 -12.56
C ARG A 33 6.03 3.29 -13.31
N ASP A 34 5.72 3.24 -14.58
CA ASP A 34 6.14 2.15 -15.48
C ASP A 34 5.81 0.73 -14.94
N GLY A 35 4.61 0.57 -14.37
CA GLY A 35 4.13 -0.71 -13.86
C GLY A 35 4.65 -1.09 -12.46
N GLU A 36 5.37 -0.20 -11.78
CA GLU A 36 5.87 -0.41 -10.42
C GLU A 36 5.47 0.74 -9.50
N SER A 37 5.17 0.42 -8.27
CA SER A 37 5.06 1.42 -7.21
C SER A 37 6.22 1.35 -6.25
N THR A 38 6.63 2.52 -5.77
CA THR A 38 7.62 2.67 -4.70
C THR A 38 7.01 3.43 -3.53
N CYS A 39 7.43 3.09 -2.32
CA CYS A 39 7.05 3.76 -1.08
C CYS A 39 8.24 3.77 -0.15
N THR A 40 8.49 4.90 0.51
CA THR A 40 9.46 4.98 1.61
C THR A 40 8.70 5.32 2.88
N PHE A 41 8.74 4.43 3.85
CA PHE A 41 8.05 4.59 5.13
C PHE A 41 9.08 4.70 6.26
N LEU A 42 9.01 5.78 7.03
CA LEU A 42 9.82 5.93 8.24
C LEU A 42 8.96 5.62 9.46
N PRO A 43 9.25 4.52 10.18
CA PRO A 43 8.50 4.17 11.38
C PRO A 43 8.66 5.22 12.49
N ARG A 44 7.66 5.33 13.35
CA ARG A 44 7.71 6.12 14.58
C ARG A 44 7.93 5.20 15.79
N PRO A 45 8.40 5.72 16.93
CA PRO A 45 8.65 4.91 18.12
C PRO A 45 7.46 4.07 18.59
N GLU A 46 6.25 4.59 18.47
CA GLU A 46 5.02 3.88 18.84
C GLU A 46 4.68 2.70 17.92
N HIS A 47 5.35 2.57 16.79
CA HIS A 47 5.21 1.42 15.88
C HIS A 47 6.08 0.23 16.28
N SER A 48 6.66 0.24 17.47
CA SER A 48 7.56 -0.82 17.95
C SER A 48 6.85 -2.14 18.19
N ALA A 49 7.60 -3.22 18.04
CA ALA A 49 7.28 -4.54 18.57
C ALA A 49 7.56 -4.58 20.09
N GLY A 50 7.53 -5.77 20.72
CA GLY A 50 7.95 -5.94 22.10
C GLY A 50 9.35 -5.37 22.38
N PRO A 51 10.38 -5.74 21.59
CA PRO A 51 11.67 -5.04 21.61
C PRO A 51 11.52 -3.66 20.94
N ALA A 52 11.86 -2.60 21.65
CA ALA A 52 11.66 -1.20 21.21
C ALA A 52 12.40 -0.82 19.91
N HIS A 53 13.45 -1.55 19.56
CA HIS A 53 14.27 -1.30 18.37
C HIS A 53 13.75 -2.01 17.11
N VAL A 54 12.68 -2.80 17.23
CA VAL A 54 12.10 -3.59 16.11
C VAL A 54 10.73 -3.05 15.75
N LEU A 55 10.48 -2.93 14.44
CA LEU A 55 9.16 -2.58 13.92
C LEU A 55 8.14 -3.69 14.17
N ASN A 56 6.97 -3.32 14.63
CA ASN A 56 5.84 -4.24 14.82
C ASN A 56 5.44 -4.90 13.49
N GLY A 57 5.31 -6.23 13.53
CA GLY A 57 4.96 -7.01 12.33
C GLY A 57 3.58 -6.65 11.74
N GLY A 58 2.63 -6.29 12.57
CA GLY A 58 1.30 -5.84 12.11
C GLY A 58 1.35 -4.48 11.41
N ILE A 59 2.21 -3.57 11.87
CA ILE A 59 2.44 -2.29 11.17
C ILE A 59 3.10 -2.55 9.80
N LEU A 60 4.10 -3.40 9.75
CA LEU A 60 4.73 -3.77 8.47
C LEU A 60 3.72 -4.41 7.51
N ALA A 61 2.85 -5.29 8.01
CA ALA A 61 1.77 -5.89 7.22
C ALA A 61 0.79 -4.82 6.70
N THR A 62 0.43 -3.83 7.51
CA THR A 62 -0.43 -2.71 7.09
C THR A 62 0.21 -1.91 5.96
N VAL A 63 1.50 -1.60 6.07
CA VAL A 63 2.23 -0.84 5.05
C VAL A 63 2.29 -1.63 3.73
N ILE A 64 2.57 -2.92 3.80
CA ILE A 64 2.57 -3.83 2.63
C ILE A 64 1.19 -3.88 1.98
N ASP A 65 0.15 -4.08 2.77
CA ASP A 65 -1.23 -4.17 2.30
C ASP A 65 -1.67 -2.91 1.57
N CYS A 66 -1.55 -1.76 2.23
CA CYS A 66 -1.95 -0.48 1.65
C CYS A 66 -1.15 -0.13 0.39
N HIS A 67 0.16 -0.36 0.40
CA HIS A 67 1.00 -0.13 -0.78
C HIS A 67 0.58 -1.00 -1.95
N ALA A 68 0.28 -2.28 -1.71
CA ALA A 68 -0.18 -3.20 -2.75
C ALA A 68 -1.55 -2.81 -3.32
N VAL A 69 -2.52 -2.48 -2.47
CA VAL A 69 -3.87 -2.07 -2.91
C VAL A 69 -3.80 -0.79 -3.75
N CYS A 70 -3.01 0.19 -3.32
CA CYS A 70 -2.79 1.41 -4.10
C CYS A 70 -2.11 1.13 -5.44
N THR A 71 -1.18 0.18 -5.48
CA THR A 71 -0.54 -0.27 -6.73
C THR A 71 -1.56 -0.87 -7.69
N ALA A 72 -2.45 -1.74 -7.19
CA ALA A 72 -3.52 -2.32 -8.00
C ALA A 72 -4.45 -1.25 -8.59
N MET A 73 -4.82 -0.25 -7.78
CA MET A 73 -5.63 0.89 -8.23
C MET A 73 -4.92 1.67 -9.34
N ALA A 74 -3.68 2.05 -9.13
CA ALA A 74 -2.91 2.80 -10.12
C ALA A 74 -2.76 2.03 -11.44
N ALA A 75 -2.44 0.74 -11.37
CA ALA A 75 -2.35 -0.12 -12.55
C ALA A 75 -3.68 -0.24 -13.30
N ALA A 76 -4.81 -0.26 -12.58
CA ALA A 76 -6.12 -0.30 -13.21
C ALA A 76 -6.47 1.01 -13.94
N TYR A 77 -6.14 2.16 -13.35
CA TYR A 77 -6.30 3.45 -14.04
C TYR A 77 -5.41 3.53 -15.28
N GLU A 78 -4.16 3.06 -15.19
CA GLU A 78 -3.25 3.00 -16.34
C GLU A 78 -3.82 2.12 -17.46
N ALA A 79 -4.33 0.93 -17.13
CA ALA A 79 -4.95 0.02 -18.08
C ALA A 79 -6.18 0.63 -18.78
N GLU A 80 -6.94 1.45 -18.07
CA GLU A 80 -8.07 2.22 -18.61
C GLU A 80 -7.65 3.51 -19.32
N LYS A 81 -6.35 3.83 -19.34
CA LYS A 81 -5.79 5.06 -19.91
C LYS A 81 -6.43 6.33 -19.32
N ARG A 82 -6.63 6.31 -18.01
CA ARG A 82 -7.24 7.41 -17.24
C ARG A 82 -6.31 7.92 -16.15
N PRO A 83 -6.36 9.20 -15.81
CA PRO A 83 -5.64 9.72 -14.63
C PRO A 83 -6.13 9.04 -13.34
N ILE A 84 -5.18 8.79 -12.40
CA ILE A 84 -5.52 8.29 -11.07
C ILE A 84 -6.49 9.27 -10.41
N GLY A 85 -7.54 8.74 -9.77
CA GLY A 85 -8.56 9.54 -9.10
C GLY A 85 -9.64 10.14 -10.02
N SER A 86 -9.55 9.93 -11.34
CA SER A 86 -10.57 10.42 -12.27
C SER A 86 -11.92 9.69 -12.09
N ALA A 87 -13.01 10.38 -12.40
CA ALA A 87 -14.35 9.82 -12.31
C ALA A 87 -14.69 8.91 -13.51
N PRO A 88 -15.43 7.79 -13.32
CA PRO A 88 -15.83 7.22 -12.04
C PRO A 88 -14.63 6.62 -11.30
N PRO A 89 -14.54 6.79 -9.97
CA PRO A 89 -13.38 6.30 -9.23
C PRO A 89 -13.31 4.78 -9.22
N LEU A 90 -12.09 4.26 -9.25
CA LEU A 90 -11.80 2.85 -9.03
C LEU A 90 -11.46 2.63 -7.57
N TRP A 91 -12.04 1.61 -6.95
CA TRP A 91 -11.73 1.26 -5.57
C TRP A 91 -11.45 -0.23 -5.44
N TYR A 92 -10.46 -0.54 -4.62
CA TYR A 92 -10.05 -1.92 -4.32
C TYR A 92 -10.06 -2.16 -2.83
N ALA A 93 -10.41 -3.37 -2.44
CA ALA A 93 -10.31 -3.85 -1.07
C ALA A 93 -9.38 -5.06 -1.01
N THR A 94 -8.81 -5.32 0.15
CA THR A 94 -7.95 -6.48 0.38
C THR A 94 -8.81 -7.74 0.46
N GLY A 95 -8.56 -8.69 -0.43
CA GLY A 95 -9.19 -10.02 -0.40
C GLY A 95 -8.37 -11.03 0.40
N SER A 96 -7.05 -10.97 0.29
CA SER A 96 -6.12 -11.75 1.11
C SER A 96 -4.77 -11.06 1.22
N LEU A 97 -4.09 -11.33 2.31
CA LEU A 97 -2.76 -10.79 2.60
C LEU A 97 -1.89 -11.92 3.15
N LYS A 98 -0.78 -12.20 2.47
CA LYS A 98 0.26 -13.09 2.96
C LYS A 98 1.55 -12.30 3.11
N VAL A 99 2.17 -12.38 4.27
CA VAL A 99 3.47 -11.75 4.55
C VAL A 99 4.43 -12.80 5.08
N ASP A 100 5.59 -12.87 4.46
CA ASP A 100 6.73 -13.62 4.95
C ASP A 100 7.74 -12.66 5.56
N TYR A 101 8.01 -12.79 6.85
CA TYR A 101 8.99 -11.98 7.57
C TYR A 101 10.35 -12.66 7.48
N LEU A 102 11.30 -12.00 6.83
CA LEU A 102 12.62 -12.55 6.54
C LEU A 102 13.66 -12.16 7.59
N LEU A 103 13.60 -10.90 8.03
CA LEU A 103 14.50 -10.31 9.02
C LEU A 103 13.72 -9.32 9.89
N PRO A 104 14.12 -9.11 11.15
CA PRO A 104 13.59 -8.01 11.94
C PRO A 104 13.84 -6.67 11.23
N ALA A 105 12.81 -5.86 11.08
CA ALA A 105 12.96 -4.52 10.52
C ALA A 105 13.32 -3.52 11.63
N PRO A 106 14.39 -2.74 11.47
CA PRO A 106 14.76 -1.71 12.46
C PRO A 106 13.69 -0.60 12.51
N ILE A 107 13.37 -0.13 13.73
CA ILE A 107 12.39 0.95 13.93
C ILE A 107 12.90 2.33 13.52
N ASP A 108 14.20 2.52 13.57
CA ASP A 108 14.89 3.79 13.32
C ASP A 108 15.42 3.96 11.88
N GLU A 109 15.10 3.03 11.03
CA GLU A 109 15.53 3.03 9.64
C GLU A 109 14.32 3.07 8.67
N PRO A 110 14.45 3.73 7.53
CA PRO A 110 13.42 3.72 6.52
C PRO A 110 13.18 2.31 5.97
N LEU A 111 11.91 2.00 5.75
CA LEU A 111 11.49 0.89 4.89
C LEU A 111 11.30 1.40 3.47
N VAL A 112 11.88 0.72 2.51
CA VAL A 112 11.65 0.95 1.08
C VAL A 112 10.83 -0.22 0.55
N LEU A 113 9.66 0.07 0.01
CA LEU A 113 8.80 -0.94 -0.59
C LEU A 113 8.74 -0.78 -2.10
N ARG A 114 8.70 -1.90 -2.79
CA ARG A 114 8.45 -1.98 -4.23
C ARG A 114 7.31 -2.96 -4.47
N ALA A 115 6.37 -2.59 -5.31
CA ALA A 115 5.22 -3.41 -5.61
C ALA A 115 4.92 -3.44 -7.11
N ARG A 116 4.52 -4.63 -7.58
CA ARG A 116 4.07 -4.83 -8.97
C ARG A 116 2.84 -5.72 -9.00
N VAL A 117 1.92 -5.43 -9.89
CA VAL A 117 0.84 -6.36 -10.21
C VAL A 117 1.45 -7.53 -10.99
N ARG A 118 1.40 -8.71 -10.40
CA ARG A 118 1.86 -9.95 -11.04
C ARG A 118 0.86 -10.47 -12.04
N GLU A 119 -0.42 -10.42 -11.68
CA GLU A 119 -1.53 -10.96 -12.45
C GLU A 119 -2.80 -10.15 -12.16
N ALA A 120 -3.59 -9.91 -13.18
CA ALA A 120 -4.90 -9.29 -13.05
C ALA A 120 -5.92 -10.07 -13.89
N GLU A 121 -7.03 -10.46 -13.27
CA GLU A 121 -8.13 -11.19 -13.91
C GLU A 121 -9.47 -10.69 -13.35
N GLY A 122 -10.28 -10.12 -14.23
CA GLY A 122 -11.58 -9.55 -13.85
C GLY A 122 -11.39 -8.45 -12.78
N ARG A 123 -12.01 -8.65 -11.61
CA ARG A 123 -11.90 -7.73 -10.48
C ARG A 123 -10.72 -8.00 -9.56
N LYS A 124 -9.94 -9.04 -9.82
CA LYS A 124 -8.85 -9.50 -8.96
C LYS A 124 -7.51 -9.07 -9.50
N SER A 125 -6.66 -8.58 -8.62
CA SER A 125 -5.25 -8.28 -8.91
C SER A 125 -4.37 -8.85 -7.82
N TRP A 126 -3.41 -9.69 -8.20
CA TRP A 126 -2.39 -10.21 -7.28
C TRP A 126 -1.17 -9.32 -7.39
N VAL A 127 -0.80 -8.74 -6.25
CA VAL A 127 0.31 -7.78 -6.15
C VAL A 127 1.41 -8.38 -5.29
N ASP A 128 2.61 -8.42 -5.83
CA ASP A 128 3.80 -8.80 -5.07
C ASP A 128 4.51 -7.56 -4.55
N VAL A 129 4.91 -7.61 -3.28
CA VAL A 129 5.59 -6.52 -2.58
C VAL A 129 6.87 -7.04 -1.95
N GLU A 130 7.96 -6.31 -2.11
CA GLU A 130 9.16 -6.48 -1.31
C GLU A 130 9.38 -5.25 -0.44
N ALA A 131 9.60 -5.47 0.85
CA ALA A 131 10.01 -4.44 1.79
C ALA A 131 11.47 -4.67 2.18
N SER A 132 12.26 -3.63 2.07
CA SER A 132 13.70 -3.66 2.40
C SER A 132 14.06 -2.56 3.39
N SER A 133 15.11 -2.79 4.17
CA SER A 133 15.75 -1.81 5.05
C SER A 133 17.24 -1.97 4.94
N LYS A 134 17.99 -0.86 4.85
CA LYS A 134 19.45 -0.89 4.67
C LYS A 134 19.90 -1.77 3.48
N GLY A 135 19.12 -1.81 2.41
CA GLY A 135 19.43 -2.60 1.23
C GLY A 135 19.20 -4.10 1.36
N GLN A 136 18.59 -4.57 2.45
CA GLN A 136 18.25 -5.97 2.67
C GLN A 136 16.73 -6.16 2.70
N ALA A 137 16.23 -7.21 2.04
CA ALA A 137 14.83 -7.58 2.13
C ALA A 137 14.49 -8.03 3.57
N VAL A 138 13.52 -7.37 4.19
CA VAL A 138 13.04 -7.69 5.54
C VAL A 138 11.72 -8.43 5.51
N ALA A 139 10.92 -8.23 4.46
CA ALA A 139 9.67 -8.97 4.27
C ALA A 139 9.29 -9.02 2.79
N ARG A 140 8.50 -10.03 2.45
CA ARG A 140 7.81 -10.13 1.15
C ARG A 140 6.33 -10.38 1.39
N GLY A 141 5.49 -9.75 0.59
CA GLY A 141 4.06 -9.92 0.65
C GLY A 141 3.44 -10.25 -0.69
N THR A 142 2.34 -10.97 -0.66
CA THR A 142 1.42 -11.12 -1.78
C THR A 142 0.04 -10.73 -1.33
N VAL A 143 -0.56 -9.80 -2.02
CA VAL A 143 -1.88 -9.25 -1.71
C VAL A 143 -2.81 -9.52 -2.88
N LEU A 144 -3.96 -10.12 -2.58
CA LEU A 144 -5.09 -10.13 -3.50
C LEU A 144 -5.91 -8.86 -3.28
N ALA A 145 -5.82 -7.93 -4.20
CA ALA A 145 -6.65 -6.73 -4.24
C ALA A 145 -7.86 -7.00 -5.12
N VAL A 146 -9.05 -6.68 -4.62
CA VAL A 146 -10.31 -6.95 -5.31
C VAL A 146 -11.02 -5.63 -5.59
N ARG A 147 -11.31 -5.36 -6.86
CA ARG A 147 -12.11 -4.20 -7.25
C ARG A 147 -13.52 -4.35 -6.68
N VAL A 148 -13.98 -3.33 -5.99
CA VAL A 148 -15.30 -3.30 -5.36
C VAL A 148 -16.21 -2.29 -6.06
N PRO A 149 -17.55 -2.49 -6.01
CA PRO A 149 -18.48 -1.50 -6.53
C PRO A 149 -18.46 -0.23 -5.69
N LEU A 150 -18.86 0.91 -6.27
CA LEU A 150 -18.91 2.20 -5.57
C LEU A 150 -19.83 2.19 -4.33
N SER A 151 -20.83 1.30 -4.31
CA SER A 151 -21.69 1.09 -3.14
C SER A 151 -20.91 0.61 -1.89
N PHE A 152 -19.73 0.04 -2.08
CA PHE A 152 -18.83 -0.32 -0.99
C PHE A 152 -18.35 0.90 -0.18
N LEU A 153 -18.30 2.06 -0.81
CA LEU A 153 -17.87 3.32 -0.18
C LEU A 153 -18.96 3.95 0.69
N GLU A 154 -20.18 3.45 0.60
CA GLU A 154 -21.32 3.94 1.36
C GLU A 154 -21.50 3.11 2.64
N PRO A 155 -21.91 3.72 3.77
CA PRO A 155 -22.21 2.95 4.96
C PRO A 155 -23.36 1.98 4.70
N ALA A 156 -23.29 0.80 5.34
CA ALA A 156 -24.39 -0.16 5.30
C ALA A 156 -25.68 0.45 5.91
N PRO A 157 -26.86 0.14 5.38
CA PRO A 157 -28.13 0.62 5.92
C PRO A 157 -28.42 0.08 7.32
#